data_86396f40d0fb80c1606a84ae0d4abc30
#
_entry.id   86396f40d0fb80c1606a84ae0d4abc30
#
_cell.length_a   1.000
_cell.length_b   1.000
_cell.length_c   1.000
_cell.angle_alpha   90.00
_cell.angle_beta   90.00
_cell.angle_gamma   90.00
#
_symmetry.space_group_name_H-M   'P 1'
#
loop_
_entity.id
_entity.type
_entity.pdbx_description
1 polymer ?
#
loop_
_entity_poly.entity_id
_entity_poly.type
_entity_poly.pdbx_seq_one_letter_code
_entity_poly.pdbx_strand_id
1 'polypeptide(L)'
;MATAQGSSIQSRTAGMDRRDGFIPLYLDAKQGKIFLEIPRDSTRALMFVSLATGLGSNPIGLDRGASGDSYVARFDKTGDKVLVVFENWNYRTSALDNPAHARTVLEAFPPSTPAALPIIAQDGRQLVVDATEFFMRDWNDVVGTLTAANEGSYAVARDRSSIYLPYTKSFPRNTEVDVALTFASSGRPGQTVSAIVPDGRSFTLRQHISLLPLPDDGYRPRTLDPRVGFFGITFKDYAQPIQEPLEQRWIARHRLERTDPNDPNSPIRNPLVYYIDRGIPEPIRTATRQGVSWWTEAF
;
A
#
# COMPACT_ATOMS: atom_id res chain seq x y z
N MET A 1 -32.64 11.20 25.64
CA MET A 1 -31.64 10.97 24.58
C MET A 1 -31.30 9.49 24.60
N ALA A 2 -31.77 8.73 23.60
CA ALA A 2 -31.48 7.30 23.52
C ALA A 2 -29.99 7.16 23.14
N THR A 3 -29.20 6.61 24.03
CA THR A 3 -27.84 6.11 23.70
C THR A 3 -28.00 5.05 22.62
N ALA A 4 -27.52 5.33 21.41
CA ALA A 4 -27.39 4.32 20.37
C ALA A 4 -26.52 3.20 20.93
N GLN A 5 -27.14 2.11 21.40
CA GLN A 5 -26.44 0.85 21.67
C GLN A 5 -25.81 0.42 20.36
N GLY A 6 -24.48 0.47 20.27
CA GLY A 6 -23.75 0.03 19.09
C GLY A 6 -24.15 -1.41 18.75
N SER A 7 -24.55 -1.65 17.52
CA SER A 7 -24.85 -3.00 17.03
C SER A 7 -23.65 -3.89 17.28
N SER A 8 -23.84 -5.09 17.83
CA SER A 8 -22.73 -6.03 18.03
C SER A 8 -22.13 -6.37 16.66
N ILE A 9 -20.83 -6.62 16.61
CA ILE A 9 -20.13 -7.02 15.38
C ILE A 9 -20.82 -8.24 14.78
N GLN A 10 -21.11 -9.27 15.60
CA GLN A 10 -21.76 -10.49 15.15
C GLN A 10 -23.11 -10.24 14.45
N SER A 11 -23.95 -9.37 15.00
CA SER A 11 -25.27 -9.09 14.40
C SER A 11 -25.14 -8.31 13.09
N ARG A 12 -24.17 -7.39 13.01
CA ARG A 12 -24.01 -6.51 11.85
C ARG A 12 -23.30 -7.18 10.69
N THR A 13 -22.45 -8.17 10.96
CA THR A 13 -21.68 -8.93 9.94
C THR A 13 -22.31 -10.29 9.63
N ALA A 14 -23.50 -10.58 10.16
CA ALA A 14 -24.21 -11.83 9.89
C ALA A 14 -24.44 -12.04 8.40
N GLY A 15 -23.99 -13.18 7.87
CA GLY A 15 -24.10 -13.52 6.45
C GLY A 15 -23.05 -12.93 5.53
N MET A 16 -22.10 -12.16 6.04
CA MET A 16 -20.92 -11.73 5.30
C MET A 16 -19.83 -12.83 5.31
N ASP A 17 -19.01 -12.86 4.27
CA ASP A 17 -17.83 -13.73 4.19
C ASP A 17 -16.69 -13.11 5.01
N ARG A 18 -16.35 -13.73 6.16
CA ARG A 18 -15.23 -13.28 7.00
C ARG A 18 -13.94 -13.94 6.55
N ARG A 19 -12.87 -13.15 6.43
CA ARG A 19 -11.50 -13.59 6.13
C ARG A 19 -10.56 -13.14 7.23
N ASP A 20 -10.09 -14.09 8.04
CA ASP A 20 -9.18 -13.80 9.15
C ASP A 20 -7.74 -13.60 8.69
N GLY A 21 -7.02 -12.71 9.36
CA GLY A 21 -5.62 -12.41 9.07
C GLY A 21 -5.12 -11.18 9.81
N PHE A 22 -4.14 -10.48 9.23
CA PHE A 22 -3.53 -9.28 9.82
C PHE A 22 -4.56 -8.20 10.16
N ILE A 23 -5.35 -7.81 9.18
CA ILE A 23 -6.56 -7.01 9.37
C ILE A 23 -7.71 -7.86 8.82
N PRO A 24 -8.59 -8.41 9.68
CA PRO A 24 -9.69 -9.22 9.21
C PRO A 24 -10.64 -8.44 8.31
N LEU A 25 -11.17 -9.13 7.29
CA LEU A 25 -12.11 -8.58 6.32
C LEU A 25 -13.49 -9.23 6.49
N TYR A 26 -14.53 -8.43 6.23
CA TYR A 26 -15.87 -8.93 5.95
C TYR A 26 -16.28 -8.46 4.55
N LEU A 27 -16.73 -9.41 3.74
CA LEU A 27 -17.15 -9.16 2.37
C LEU A 27 -18.66 -9.38 2.26
N ASP A 28 -19.39 -8.32 1.92
CA ASP A 28 -20.79 -8.41 1.56
C ASP A 28 -20.91 -8.50 0.04
N ALA A 29 -20.98 -9.73 -0.46
CA ALA A 29 -21.08 -9.99 -1.90
C ALA A 29 -22.41 -9.49 -2.51
N LYS A 30 -23.47 -9.32 -1.70
CA LYS A 30 -24.78 -8.84 -2.17
C LYS A 30 -24.75 -7.33 -2.42
N GLN A 31 -24.06 -6.59 -1.57
CA GLN A 31 -23.94 -5.15 -1.66
C GLN A 31 -22.66 -4.71 -2.38
N GLY A 32 -21.72 -5.62 -2.65
CA GLY A 32 -20.41 -5.31 -3.22
C GLY A 32 -19.55 -4.47 -2.27
N LYS A 33 -19.64 -4.73 -0.95
CA LYS A 33 -18.96 -3.95 0.08
C LYS A 33 -17.86 -4.73 0.77
N ILE A 34 -16.86 -4.00 1.24
CA ILE A 34 -15.77 -4.51 2.06
C ILE A 34 -15.66 -3.72 3.36
N PHE A 35 -15.54 -4.47 4.46
CA PHE A 35 -15.38 -3.90 5.79
C PHE A 35 -14.09 -4.43 6.41
N LEU A 36 -13.43 -3.58 7.21
CA LEU A 36 -12.25 -3.94 7.99
C LEU A 36 -12.62 -4.07 9.46
N GLU A 37 -12.10 -5.12 10.12
CA GLU A 37 -12.12 -5.22 11.57
C GLU A 37 -10.77 -4.73 12.10
N ILE A 38 -10.79 -3.61 12.81
CA ILE A 38 -9.57 -2.96 13.32
C ILE A 38 -9.66 -2.77 14.84
N PRO A 39 -8.54 -2.78 15.57
CA PRO A 39 -8.50 -2.42 16.97
C PRO A 39 -9.04 -1.00 17.21
N ARG A 40 -9.72 -0.81 18.32
CA ARG A 40 -10.23 0.50 18.74
C ARG A 40 -9.12 1.48 19.07
N ASP A 41 -8.03 0.96 19.62
CA ASP A 41 -6.80 1.71 19.80
C ASP A 41 -6.11 1.89 18.44
N SER A 42 -5.43 3.02 18.26
CA SER A 42 -4.81 3.33 16.97
C SER A 42 -3.98 2.18 16.42
N THR A 43 -4.24 1.79 15.19
CA THR A 43 -3.51 0.75 14.47
C THR A 43 -2.75 1.37 13.31
N ARG A 44 -1.56 0.82 13.01
CA ARG A 44 -0.71 1.24 11.88
C ARG A 44 -0.48 0.07 10.94
N ALA A 45 -0.44 0.38 9.65
CA ALA A 45 -0.09 -0.57 8.60
C ALA A 45 0.77 0.11 7.53
N LEU A 46 1.67 -0.62 6.92
CA LEU A 46 2.26 -0.22 5.66
C LEU A 46 1.25 -0.55 4.56
N MET A 47 0.79 0.47 3.84
CA MET A 47 -0.04 0.32 2.65
C MET A 47 0.83 0.40 1.41
N PHE A 48 0.75 -0.61 0.57
CA PHE A 48 1.42 -0.65 -0.73
C PHE A 48 0.38 -0.83 -1.83
N VAL A 49 0.56 -0.15 -2.96
CA VAL A 49 -0.39 -0.17 -4.07
C VAL A 49 0.32 -0.60 -5.35
N SER A 50 -0.37 -1.37 -6.20
CA SER A 50 0.15 -1.77 -7.51
C SER A 50 -0.98 -2.05 -8.49
N LEU A 51 -0.66 -2.13 -9.78
CA LEU A 51 -1.60 -2.57 -10.82
C LEU A 51 -1.53 -4.09 -10.99
N ALA A 52 -2.62 -4.79 -10.69
CA ALA A 52 -2.75 -6.23 -10.96
C ALA A 52 -3.00 -6.54 -12.45
N THR A 53 -3.56 -5.58 -13.20
CA THR A 53 -3.63 -5.58 -14.67
C THR A 53 -3.19 -4.23 -15.20
N GLY A 54 -2.78 -4.15 -16.45
CA GLY A 54 -2.24 -2.93 -17.04
C GLY A 54 -2.73 -2.66 -18.45
N LEU A 55 -2.25 -1.57 -19.03
CA LEU A 55 -2.51 -1.15 -20.43
C LEU A 55 -1.41 -1.61 -21.40
N GLY A 56 -0.73 -2.74 -21.11
CA GLY A 56 0.40 -3.20 -21.89
C GLY A 56 1.69 -2.44 -21.61
N SER A 57 2.80 -2.95 -22.15
CA SER A 57 4.12 -2.34 -21.98
C SER A 57 4.31 -1.24 -23.01
N ASN A 58 4.27 0.00 -22.61
CA ASN A 58 4.35 1.19 -23.46
C ASN A 58 4.83 2.41 -22.66
N PRO A 59 5.12 3.56 -23.29
CA PRO A 59 5.63 4.75 -22.62
C PRO A 59 4.71 5.38 -21.57
N ILE A 60 3.43 5.00 -21.49
CA ILE A 60 2.52 5.49 -20.44
C ILE A 60 2.94 4.98 -19.06
N GLY A 61 3.51 3.75 -18.98
CA GLY A 61 4.01 3.18 -17.73
C GLY A 61 2.93 2.55 -16.84
N LEU A 62 1.72 2.30 -17.36
CA LEU A 62 0.64 1.61 -16.66
C LEU A 62 0.67 0.10 -16.94
N ASP A 63 1.83 -0.52 -16.72
CA ASP A 63 2.07 -1.94 -16.94
C ASP A 63 1.43 -2.80 -15.84
N ARG A 64 1.17 -4.07 -16.15
CA ARG A 64 0.84 -5.07 -15.14
C ARG A 64 2.00 -5.21 -14.15
N GLY A 65 1.74 -4.99 -12.88
CA GLY A 65 2.74 -5.00 -11.81
C GLY A 65 3.39 -3.64 -11.55
N ALA A 66 3.00 -2.58 -12.26
CA ALA A 66 3.48 -1.24 -11.98
C ALA A 66 3.15 -0.87 -10.52
N SER A 67 4.18 -0.45 -9.79
CA SER A 67 4.06 -0.04 -8.40
C SER A 67 3.59 1.41 -8.32
N GLY A 68 2.61 1.65 -7.46
CA GLY A 68 2.25 2.98 -7.01
C GLY A 68 3.02 3.38 -5.76
N ASP A 69 2.48 4.35 -5.04
CA ASP A 69 3.04 4.86 -3.79
C ASP A 69 2.90 3.86 -2.63
N SER A 70 3.72 4.08 -1.60
CA SER A 70 3.66 3.37 -0.32
C SER A 70 3.43 4.36 0.80
N TYR A 71 2.56 4.00 1.75
CA TYR A 71 2.18 4.86 2.86
C TYR A 71 2.27 4.13 4.19
N VAL A 72 2.73 4.82 5.24
CA VAL A 72 2.45 4.40 6.61
C VAL A 72 1.08 4.94 6.98
N ALA A 73 0.08 4.07 6.94
CA ALA A 73 -1.30 4.39 7.25
C ALA A 73 -1.58 4.13 8.74
N ARG A 74 -2.12 5.14 9.43
CA ARG A 74 -2.63 5.04 10.79
C ARG A 74 -4.15 5.16 10.78
N PHE A 75 -4.81 4.37 11.61
CA PHE A 75 -6.27 4.32 11.72
C PHE A 75 -6.69 4.91 13.07
N ASP A 76 -7.20 6.15 13.07
CA ASP A 76 -7.52 6.90 14.27
C ASP A 76 -9.04 7.01 14.48
N LYS A 77 -9.55 6.43 15.57
CA LYS A 77 -10.97 6.55 15.92
C LYS A 77 -11.33 7.98 16.30
N THR A 78 -12.31 8.56 15.64
CA THR A 78 -12.83 9.91 15.90
C THR A 78 -14.36 9.89 15.82
N GLY A 79 -15.01 9.95 16.98
CA GLY A 79 -16.48 9.88 17.05
C GLY A 79 -17.03 8.56 16.49
N ASP A 80 -17.87 8.65 15.45
CA ASP A 80 -18.53 7.54 14.77
C ASP A 80 -17.77 7.03 13.52
N LYS A 81 -16.54 7.47 13.32
CA LYS A 81 -15.70 7.13 12.17
C LYS A 81 -14.26 6.84 12.57
N VAL A 82 -13.52 6.24 11.67
CA VAL A 82 -12.08 6.06 11.76
C VAL A 82 -11.43 6.85 10.62
N LEU A 83 -10.51 7.75 10.99
CA LEU A 83 -9.71 8.47 10.01
C LEU A 83 -8.55 7.60 9.56
N VAL A 84 -8.35 7.50 8.25
CA VAL A 84 -7.11 6.95 7.68
C VAL A 84 -6.15 8.13 7.54
N VAL A 85 -5.01 8.05 8.23
CA VAL A 85 -4.02 9.12 8.27
C VAL A 85 -2.71 8.58 7.69
N PHE A 86 -2.22 9.19 6.63
CA PHE A 86 -0.88 8.90 6.10
C PHE A 86 0.14 9.76 6.81
N GLU A 87 1.06 9.10 7.51
CA GLU A 87 2.10 9.76 8.29
C GLU A 87 3.14 10.41 7.37
N ASN A 88 3.61 11.59 7.76
CA ASN A 88 4.68 12.27 7.01
C ASN A 88 6.06 11.79 7.50
N TRP A 89 6.70 10.93 6.71
CA TRP A 89 8.03 10.39 7.00
C TRP A 89 9.17 11.13 6.30
N ASN A 90 8.84 12.09 5.43
CA ASN A 90 9.83 12.92 4.74
C ASN A 90 10.39 14.02 5.65
N TYR A 91 9.59 14.46 6.62
CA TYR A 91 9.93 15.49 7.60
C TYR A 91 9.67 14.94 8.99
N ARG A 92 10.71 14.76 9.77
CA ARG A 92 10.63 14.10 11.08
C ARG A 92 11.65 14.65 12.08
N THR A 93 11.61 14.16 13.30
CA THR A 93 12.62 14.38 14.32
C THR A 93 13.03 13.07 14.96
N SER A 94 14.32 12.88 15.18
CA SER A 94 14.85 11.80 15.99
C SER A 94 14.96 12.16 17.49
N ALA A 95 14.70 13.41 17.89
CA ALA A 95 14.63 13.87 19.28
C ALA A 95 13.32 13.42 19.96
N LEU A 96 13.19 12.11 20.20
CA LEU A 96 11.97 11.52 20.78
C LEU A 96 11.81 11.86 22.28
N ASP A 97 12.86 12.30 22.93
CA ASP A 97 12.90 12.79 24.32
C ASP A 97 12.41 14.23 24.48
N ASN A 98 12.17 14.94 23.39
CA ASN A 98 11.63 16.31 23.36
C ASN A 98 10.23 16.38 22.72
N PRO A 99 9.14 16.15 23.48
CA PRO A 99 7.77 16.14 22.94
C PRO A 99 7.34 17.47 22.33
N ALA A 100 7.85 18.60 22.83
CA ALA A 100 7.51 19.93 22.31
C ALA A 100 8.11 20.11 20.91
N HIS A 101 9.37 19.70 20.70
CA HIS A 101 10.02 19.72 19.40
C HIS A 101 9.33 18.78 18.41
N ALA A 102 9.01 17.54 18.83
CA ALA A 102 8.27 16.59 18.00
C ALA A 102 6.92 17.16 17.53
N ARG A 103 6.19 17.83 18.44
CA ARG A 103 4.92 18.50 18.10
C ARG A 103 5.13 19.62 17.08
N THR A 104 6.15 20.47 17.25
CA THR A 104 6.45 21.55 16.31
C THR A 104 6.73 21.03 14.91
N VAL A 105 7.47 19.94 14.78
CA VAL A 105 7.73 19.32 13.46
C VAL A 105 6.43 18.79 12.84
N LEU A 106 5.57 18.11 13.61
CA LEU A 106 4.29 17.60 13.13
C LEU A 106 3.31 18.73 12.73
N GLU A 107 3.31 19.84 13.44
CA GLU A 107 2.47 21.00 13.12
C GLU A 107 2.98 21.76 11.88
N ALA A 108 4.30 21.77 11.65
CA ALA A 108 4.91 22.39 10.46
C ALA A 108 4.76 21.52 9.20
N PHE A 109 4.73 20.20 9.34
CA PHE A 109 4.68 19.24 8.23
C PHE A 109 3.54 18.23 8.44
N PRO A 110 2.31 18.62 8.10
CA PRO A 110 1.13 17.84 8.47
C PRO A 110 1.08 16.48 7.73
N PRO A 111 0.42 15.49 8.35
CA PRO A 111 0.04 14.25 7.66
C PRO A 111 -1.09 14.52 6.65
N SER A 112 -1.38 13.52 5.82
CA SER A 112 -2.55 13.53 4.94
C SER A 112 -3.66 12.66 5.52
N THR A 113 -4.92 13.09 5.39
CA THR A 113 -6.10 12.31 5.81
C THR A 113 -6.96 11.99 4.59
N PRO A 114 -6.63 10.93 3.82
CA PRO A 114 -7.30 10.63 2.55
C PRO A 114 -8.72 10.08 2.71
N ALA A 115 -9.09 9.55 3.86
CA ALA A 115 -10.41 8.94 4.05
C ALA A 115 -10.89 9.00 5.50
N ALA A 116 -12.22 8.93 5.64
CA ALA A 116 -12.93 8.69 6.89
C ALA A 116 -13.85 7.49 6.69
N LEU A 117 -13.61 6.42 7.45
CA LEU A 117 -14.34 5.15 7.34
C LEU A 117 -15.46 5.13 8.38
N PRO A 118 -16.75 5.03 7.99
CA PRO A 118 -17.86 4.94 8.94
C PRO A 118 -17.76 3.67 9.79
N ILE A 119 -17.94 3.79 11.10
CA ILE A 119 -18.05 2.64 12.01
C ILE A 119 -19.46 2.07 11.88
N ILE A 120 -19.57 0.81 11.44
CA ILE A 120 -20.85 0.12 11.28
C ILE A 120 -21.21 -0.77 12.46
N ALA A 121 -20.22 -1.22 13.21
CA ALA A 121 -20.38 -2.02 14.43
C ALA A 121 -19.15 -1.87 15.32
N GLN A 122 -19.32 -2.09 16.61
CA GLN A 122 -18.23 -2.14 17.58
C GLN A 122 -18.57 -3.07 18.73
N ASP A 123 -17.58 -3.76 19.26
CA ASP A 123 -17.66 -4.43 20.54
C ASP A 123 -16.28 -4.40 21.23
N GLY A 124 -16.29 -4.26 22.57
CA GLY A 124 -15.06 -4.25 23.35
C GLY A 124 -13.97 -3.37 22.74
N ARG A 125 -12.93 -4.03 22.22
CA ARG A 125 -11.75 -3.36 21.62
C ARG A 125 -11.72 -3.37 20.10
N GLN A 126 -12.75 -3.88 19.43
CA GLN A 126 -12.80 -4.00 17.97
C GLN A 126 -13.84 -3.05 17.37
N LEU A 127 -13.52 -2.57 16.19
CA LEU A 127 -14.38 -1.75 15.35
C LEU A 127 -14.49 -2.41 13.99
N VAL A 128 -15.68 -2.43 13.41
CA VAL A 128 -15.89 -2.78 12.00
C VAL A 128 -16.26 -1.50 11.26
N VAL A 129 -15.47 -1.19 10.24
CA VAL A 129 -15.58 0.03 9.43
C VAL A 129 -15.88 -0.28 7.98
N ASP A 130 -16.71 0.55 7.32
CA ASP A 130 -16.93 0.46 5.86
C ASP A 130 -15.73 1.08 5.14
N ALA A 131 -14.92 0.25 4.50
CA ALA A 131 -13.73 0.66 3.77
C ALA A 131 -13.92 0.61 2.24
N THR A 132 -15.15 0.42 1.77
CA THR A 132 -15.45 0.25 0.34
C THR A 132 -14.93 1.41 -0.49
N GLU A 133 -15.31 2.64 -0.15
CA GLU A 133 -14.89 3.83 -0.90
C GLU A 133 -13.39 4.10 -0.81
N PHE A 134 -12.76 3.74 0.30
CA PHE A 134 -11.32 3.86 0.47
C PHE A 134 -10.57 2.99 -0.54
N PHE A 135 -10.94 1.71 -0.67
CA PHE A 135 -10.29 0.81 -1.61
C PHE A 135 -10.63 1.09 -3.07
N MET A 136 -11.80 1.66 -3.33
CA MET A 136 -12.27 1.97 -4.69
C MET A 136 -11.76 3.32 -5.24
N ARG A 137 -10.81 3.96 -4.56
CA ARG A 137 -10.12 5.15 -5.05
C ARG A 137 -9.01 4.74 -6.03
N ASP A 138 -8.73 5.60 -7.00
CA ASP A 138 -7.56 5.48 -7.89
C ASP A 138 -6.28 5.80 -7.11
N TRP A 139 -5.68 4.78 -6.50
CA TRP A 139 -4.45 4.90 -5.72
C TRP A 139 -3.18 4.85 -6.58
N ASN A 140 -3.27 4.33 -7.81
CA ASN A 140 -2.17 4.29 -8.75
C ASN A 140 -2.06 5.54 -9.61
N ASP A 141 -2.91 6.53 -9.38
CA ASP A 141 -2.99 7.77 -10.17
C ASP A 141 -3.06 7.51 -11.70
N VAL A 142 -3.87 6.53 -12.08
CA VAL A 142 -4.10 6.18 -13.49
C VAL A 142 -4.63 7.39 -14.26
N VAL A 143 -5.55 8.15 -13.65
CA VAL A 143 -6.13 9.36 -14.24
C VAL A 143 -5.07 10.43 -14.48
N GLY A 144 -4.21 10.70 -13.49
CA GLY A 144 -3.12 11.67 -13.62
C GLY A 144 -2.09 11.25 -14.66
N THR A 145 -1.70 9.97 -14.63
CA THR A 145 -0.75 9.39 -15.60
C THR A 145 -1.25 9.51 -17.04
N LEU A 146 -2.51 9.17 -17.31
CA LEU A 146 -3.11 9.31 -18.65
C LEU A 146 -3.18 10.77 -19.09
N THR A 147 -3.53 11.67 -18.17
CA THR A 147 -3.56 13.11 -18.45
C THR A 147 -2.16 13.65 -18.80
N ALA A 148 -1.15 13.28 -18.02
CA ALA A 148 0.24 13.67 -18.25
C ALA A 148 0.79 13.12 -19.59
N ALA A 149 0.36 11.92 -19.98
CA ALA A 149 0.72 11.30 -21.26
C ALA A 149 -0.11 11.83 -22.47
N ASN A 150 -1.02 12.78 -22.28
CA ASN A 150 -1.94 13.28 -23.28
C ASN A 150 -2.85 12.18 -23.89
N GLU A 151 -3.19 11.17 -23.12
CA GLU A 151 -4.06 10.05 -23.53
C GLU A 151 -5.55 10.31 -23.28
N GLY A 152 -5.89 11.52 -22.83
CA GLY A 152 -7.26 11.96 -22.58
C GLY A 152 -7.57 12.20 -21.11
N SER A 153 -8.76 12.70 -20.83
CA SER A 153 -9.25 12.96 -19.47
C SER A 153 -10.21 11.86 -19.05
N TYR A 154 -9.90 11.17 -17.98
CA TYR A 154 -10.66 10.05 -17.43
C TYR A 154 -11.12 10.34 -16.00
N ALA A 155 -12.11 9.61 -15.56
CA ALA A 155 -12.55 9.55 -14.17
C ALA A 155 -12.95 8.11 -13.81
N VAL A 156 -12.86 7.76 -12.53
CA VAL A 156 -13.33 6.45 -12.05
C VAL A 156 -14.86 6.40 -12.15
N ALA A 157 -15.38 5.47 -12.93
CA ALA A 157 -16.81 5.18 -13.05
C ALA A 157 -17.22 4.20 -11.94
N ARG A 158 -17.73 4.73 -10.82
CA ARG A 158 -18.05 3.94 -9.62
C ARG A 158 -19.13 2.89 -9.86
N ASP A 159 -20.12 3.22 -10.69
CA ASP A 159 -21.22 2.35 -11.10
C ASP A 159 -20.78 1.10 -11.88
N ARG A 160 -19.59 1.14 -12.45
CA ARG A 160 -18.97 0.06 -13.24
C ARG A 160 -17.69 -0.51 -12.60
N SER A 161 -17.40 -0.13 -11.36
CA SER A 161 -16.26 -0.59 -10.58
C SER A 161 -16.69 -1.52 -9.45
N SER A 162 -15.86 -2.48 -9.05
CA SER A 162 -16.22 -3.48 -8.04
C SER A 162 -15.01 -4.00 -7.25
N ILE A 163 -15.26 -4.55 -6.07
CA ILE A 163 -14.28 -5.35 -5.34
C ILE A 163 -14.06 -6.67 -6.12
N TYR A 164 -12.80 -7.03 -6.34
CA TYR A 164 -12.46 -8.27 -7.02
C TYR A 164 -12.24 -9.40 -6.00
N LEU A 165 -13.30 -10.11 -5.65
CA LEU A 165 -13.35 -11.09 -4.56
C LEU A 165 -12.32 -12.23 -4.65
N PRO A 166 -11.98 -12.78 -5.86
CA PRO A 166 -11.05 -13.92 -5.96
C PRO A 166 -9.67 -13.65 -5.36
N TYR A 167 -9.18 -12.41 -5.39
CA TYR A 167 -7.87 -12.03 -4.87
C TYR A 167 -7.93 -11.13 -3.65
N THR A 168 -9.11 -10.76 -3.17
CA THR A 168 -9.26 -10.07 -1.88
C THR A 168 -9.19 -11.09 -0.76
N LYS A 169 -8.11 -11.09 0.04
CA LYS A 169 -7.81 -12.12 1.05
C LYS A 169 -7.13 -11.50 2.26
N SER A 170 -7.20 -12.16 3.39
CA SER A 170 -6.39 -11.81 4.56
C SER A 170 -5.55 -13.00 4.98
N PHE A 171 -4.30 -12.75 5.39
CA PHE A 171 -3.31 -13.73 5.82
C PHE A 171 -2.70 -13.25 7.15
N PRO A 172 -2.03 -14.10 7.92
CA PRO A 172 -1.49 -13.71 9.23
C PRO A 172 -0.58 -12.47 9.24
N ARG A 173 0.08 -12.16 8.11
CA ARG A 173 1.02 -11.04 8.00
C ARG A 173 0.70 -10.05 6.88
N ASN A 174 -0.43 -10.17 6.24
CA ASN A 174 -0.86 -9.23 5.21
C ASN A 174 -2.35 -9.35 4.94
N THR A 175 -2.96 -8.25 4.52
CA THR A 175 -4.34 -8.18 4.03
C THR A 175 -4.31 -7.61 2.64
N GLU A 176 -4.86 -8.35 1.68
CA GLU A 176 -4.80 -8.08 0.25
C GLU A 176 -6.18 -7.75 -0.28
N VAL A 177 -6.30 -6.61 -0.93
CA VAL A 177 -7.56 -6.16 -1.54
C VAL A 177 -7.35 -5.85 -3.01
N ASP A 178 -8.06 -6.58 -3.87
CA ASP A 178 -8.13 -6.29 -5.30
C ASP A 178 -9.43 -5.57 -5.62
N VAL A 179 -9.32 -4.52 -6.43
CA VAL A 179 -10.47 -3.79 -6.96
C VAL A 179 -10.37 -3.65 -8.47
N ALA A 180 -11.48 -3.85 -9.16
CA ALA A 180 -11.61 -3.59 -10.58
C ALA A 180 -12.15 -2.16 -10.75
N LEU A 181 -11.31 -1.23 -11.15
CA LEU A 181 -11.68 0.17 -11.38
C LEU A 181 -11.90 0.39 -12.88
N THR A 182 -13.08 0.85 -13.22
CA THR A 182 -13.40 1.28 -14.60
C THR A 182 -13.14 2.77 -14.71
N PHE A 183 -12.32 3.11 -15.70
CA PHE A 183 -12.00 4.49 -16.06
C PHE A 183 -12.83 4.88 -17.29
N ALA A 184 -13.51 6.00 -17.21
CA ALA A 184 -14.37 6.49 -18.27
C ALA A 184 -14.02 7.92 -18.68
N SER A 185 -14.09 8.19 -19.96
CA SER A 185 -13.89 9.51 -20.54
C SER A 185 -15.12 9.94 -21.35
N SER A 186 -15.54 11.19 -21.19
CA SER A 186 -16.50 11.84 -22.06
C SER A 186 -15.84 12.49 -23.28
N GLY A 187 -14.51 12.61 -23.27
CA GLY A 187 -13.72 13.23 -24.33
C GLY A 187 -13.20 12.22 -25.36
N ARG A 188 -12.33 12.71 -26.23
CA ARG A 188 -11.62 11.87 -27.19
C ARG A 188 -10.47 11.14 -26.49
N PRO A 189 -10.41 9.80 -26.54
CA PRO A 189 -9.27 9.05 -26.02
C PRO A 189 -8.03 9.30 -26.85
N GLY A 190 -6.86 9.14 -26.22
CA GLY A 190 -5.57 9.21 -26.89
C GLY A 190 -5.33 8.03 -27.82
N GLN A 191 -4.24 8.11 -28.57
CA GLN A 191 -3.93 7.13 -29.60
C GLN A 191 -3.51 5.79 -28.98
N THR A 192 -2.70 5.81 -27.92
CA THR A 192 -2.17 4.60 -27.27
C THR A 192 -3.28 3.81 -26.61
N VAL A 193 -4.12 4.49 -25.80
CA VAL A 193 -5.29 3.83 -25.16
C VAL A 193 -6.23 3.24 -26.22
N SER A 194 -6.55 4.00 -27.28
CA SER A 194 -7.44 3.53 -28.34
C SER A 194 -6.90 2.32 -29.13
N ALA A 195 -5.59 2.17 -29.20
CA ALA A 195 -4.96 1.03 -29.86
C ALA A 195 -4.93 -0.24 -28.99
N ILE A 196 -5.06 -0.10 -27.66
CA ILE A 196 -4.90 -1.20 -26.70
C ILE A 196 -6.24 -1.79 -26.28
N VAL A 197 -7.24 -0.93 -26.02
CA VAL A 197 -8.54 -1.35 -25.48
C VAL A 197 -9.63 -1.30 -26.55
N PRO A 198 -10.67 -2.16 -26.45
CA PRO A 198 -11.73 -2.22 -27.46
C PRO A 198 -12.56 -0.91 -27.58
N ASP A 199 -12.77 -0.20 -26.46
CA ASP A 199 -13.37 1.15 -26.44
C ASP A 199 -12.47 2.07 -25.61
N GLY A 200 -11.74 2.94 -26.28
CA GLY A 200 -10.84 3.90 -25.64
C GLY A 200 -11.53 4.86 -24.66
N ARG A 201 -12.87 4.99 -24.70
CA ARG A 201 -13.63 5.81 -23.77
C ARG A 201 -13.96 5.09 -22.46
N SER A 202 -13.76 3.78 -22.38
CA SER A 202 -14.05 3.00 -21.17
C SER A 202 -13.20 1.74 -21.10
N PHE A 203 -12.38 1.64 -20.06
CA PHE A 203 -11.59 0.42 -19.81
C PHE A 203 -11.49 0.15 -18.30
N THR A 204 -11.16 -1.08 -17.93
CA THR A 204 -11.09 -1.52 -16.55
C THR A 204 -9.69 -2.03 -16.24
N LEU A 205 -9.07 -1.50 -15.17
CA LEU A 205 -7.84 -2.04 -14.58
C LEU A 205 -8.14 -2.61 -13.21
N ARG A 206 -7.38 -3.64 -12.81
CA ARG A 206 -7.38 -4.09 -11.43
C ARG A 206 -6.22 -3.45 -10.69
N GLN A 207 -6.55 -2.84 -9.57
CA GLN A 207 -5.63 -2.31 -8.59
C GLN A 207 -5.53 -3.29 -7.42
N HIS A 208 -4.31 -3.53 -6.97
CA HIS A 208 -4.01 -4.37 -5.82
C HIS A 208 -3.47 -3.52 -4.69
N ILE A 209 -4.02 -3.70 -3.50
CA ILE A 209 -3.65 -2.97 -2.29
C ILE A 209 -3.28 -3.98 -1.22
N SER A 210 -2.04 -3.88 -0.72
CA SER A 210 -1.54 -4.67 0.39
C SER A 210 -1.48 -3.84 1.66
N LEU A 211 -2.02 -4.34 2.76
CA LEU A 211 -1.82 -3.82 4.10
C LEU A 211 -0.91 -4.79 4.86
N LEU A 212 0.25 -4.33 5.32
CA LEU A 212 1.24 -5.15 6.01
C LEU A 212 1.53 -4.56 7.40
N PRO A 213 1.88 -5.41 8.39
CA PRO A 213 2.39 -4.90 9.65
C PRO A 213 3.68 -4.11 9.43
N LEU A 214 3.90 -3.08 10.21
CA LEU A 214 5.18 -2.38 10.20
C LEU A 214 6.29 -3.35 10.64
N PRO A 215 7.52 -3.18 10.12
CA PRO A 215 8.66 -3.98 10.56
C PRO A 215 8.95 -3.73 12.03
N ASP A 216 9.68 -4.67 12.65
CA ASP A 216 10.22 -4.49 13.99
C ASP A 216 11.32 -3.41 14.04
N ASP A 217 11.71 -2.99 15.25
CA ASP A 217 12.74 -1.96 15.48
C ASP A 217 14.18 -2.47 15.28
N GLY A 218 14.36 -3.69 14.79
CA GLY A 218 15.67 -4.32 14.63
C GLY A 218 16.49 -3.83 13.42
N TYR A 219 15.88 -3.06 12.51
CA TYR A 219 16.59 -2.53 11.36
C TYR A 219 17.56 -1.40 11.76
N ARG A 220 18.84 -1.55 11.39
CA ARG A 220 19.86 -0.54 11.59
C ARG A 220 20.21 0.11 10.25
N PRO A 221 19.83 1.37 10.02
CA PRO A 221 20.13 2.08 8.79
C PRO A 221 21.65 2.30 8.66
N ARG A 222 22.10 2.45 7.42
CA ARG A 222 23.45 2.90 7.09
C ARG A 222 23.35 4.18 6.28
N THR A 223 24.20 5.15 6.62
CA THR A 223 24.31 6.41 5.86
C THR A 223 24.74 6.11 4.43
N LEU A 224 24.11 6.75 3.46
CA LEU A 224 24.48 6.67 2.06
C LEU A 224 25.72 7.54 1.80
N ASP A 225 26.74 6.94 1.22
CA ASP A 225 27.92 7.67 0.71
C ASP A 225 27.71 7.90 -0.81
N PRO A 226 27.73 9.15 -1.30
CA PRO A 226 27.50 9.45 -2.71
C PRO A 226 28.53 8.86 -3.67
N ARG A 227 29.67 8.36 -3.16
CA ARG A 227 30.70 7.68 -3.95
C ARG A 227 30.34 6.26 -4.34
N VAL A 228 29.27 5.70 -3.77
CA VAL A 228 28.79 4.34 -4.05
C VAL A 228 27.43 4.37 -4.71
N GLY A 229 27.19 3.47 -5.65
CA GLY A 229 25.99 3.42 -6.47
C GLY A 229 24.80 2.72 -5.82
N PHE A 230 24.46 3.04 -4.57
CA PHE A 230 23.27 2.52 -3.90
C PHE A 230 22.05 3.42 -4.11
N PHE A 231 20.86 2.81 -4.18
CA PHE A 231 19.63 3.56 -3.99
C PHE A 231 19.51 4.03 -2.55
N GLY A 232 19.01 5.24 -2.35
CA GLY A 232 18.86 5.84 -1.03
C GLY A 232 17.44 6.23 -0.70
N ILE A 233 17.17 6.28 0.60
CA ILE A 233 15.99 6.92 1.19
C ILE A 233 16.45 8.26 1.75
N THR A 234 15.80 9.34 1.33
CA THR A 234 16.13 10.71 1.74
C THR A 234 14.97 11.28 2.58
N PHE A 235 15.31 11.93 3.69
CA PHE A 235 14.36 12.61 4.56
C PHE A 235 15.03 13.78 5.28
N LYS A 236 14.26 14.66 5.91
CA LYS A 236 14.77 15.77 6.73
C LYS A 236 14.54 15.46 8.21
N ASP A 237 15.61 15.47 8.99
CA ASP A 237 15.58 15.28 10.44
C ASP A 237 15.86 16.59 11.15
N TYR A 238 14.85 17.13 11.79
CA TYR A 238 14.92 18.41 12.51
C TYR A 238 15.62 18.34 13.87
N ALA A 239 16.08 17.16 14.29
CA ALA A 239 16.90 16.98 15.47
C ALA A 239 18.42 17.17 15.21
N GLN A 240 18.80 17.39 13.95
CA GLN A 240 20.22 17.62 13.64
C GLN A 240 20.73 18.90 14.28
N PRO A 241 22.02 18.92 14.72
CA PRO A 241 22.67 20.15 15.16
C PRO A 241 22.59 21.23 14.07
N ILE A 242 22.53 22.51 14.48
CA ILE A 242 22.34 23.63 13.53
C ILE A 242 23.44 23.76 12.48
N GLN A 243 24.62 23.17 12.73
CA GLN A 243 25.76 23.14 11.80
C GLN A 243 25.70 21.97 10.82
N GLU A 244 24.82 21.00 11.06
CA GLU A 244 24.71 19.80 10.25
C GLU A 244 23.53 19.89 9.27
N PRO A 245 23.62 19.22 8.10
CA PRO A 245 22.52 19.19 7.16
C PRO A 245 21.29 18.51 7.76
N LEU A 246 20.11 19.12 7.60
CA LEU A 246 18.83 18.48 7.95
C LEU A 246 18.55 17.24 7.10
N GLU A 247 19.04 17.23 5.86
CA GLU A 247 18.85 16.13 4.93
C GLU A 247 19.70 14.94 5.34
N GLN A 248 19.01 13.84 5.63
CA GLN A 248 19.61 12.55 5.93
C GLN A 248 19.37 11.59 4.76
N ARG A 249 20.38 10.77 4.46
CA ARG A 249 20.32 9.78 3.38
C ARG A 249 20.73 8.42 3.91
N TRP A 250 19.86 7.43 3.75
CA TRP A 250 20.13 6.05 4.14
C TRP A 250 20.14 5.14 2.92
N ILE A 251 21.01 4.15 2.94
CA ILE A 251 21.07 3.13 1.89
C ILE A 251 19.80 2.28 1.96
N ALA A 252 19.11 2.13 0.82
CA ALA A 252 18.06 1.14 0.67
C ALA A 252 18.70 -0.25 0.58
N ARG A 253 18.55 -1.07 1.63
CA ARG A 253 19.14 -2.41 1.69
C ARG A 253 18.23 -3.39 2.41
N HIS A 254 18.37 -4.66 2.09
CA HIS A 254 17.73 -5.74 2.81
C HIS A 254 18.46 -6.02 4.14
N ARG A 255 17.70 -6.44 5.16
CA ARG A 255 18.23 -6.94 6.42
C ARG A 255 18.49 -8.44 6.27
N LEU A 256 19.74 -8.80 5.97
CA LEU A 256 20.18 -10.18 5.85
C LEU A 256 20.86 -10.60 7.13
N GLU A 257 20.22 -11.45 7.91
CA GLU A 257 20.72 -11.96 9.19
C GLU A 257 20.80 -13.48 9.12
N ARG A 258 21.94 -14.02 9.56
CA ARG A 258 22.13 -15.46 9.66
C ARG A 258 21.26 -16.05 10.77
N THR A 259 20.83 -17.28 10.60
CA THR A 259 20.11 -18.03 11.65
C THR A 259 20.98 -18.29 12.87
N ASP A 260 22.26 -18.58 12.65
CA ASP A 260 23.32 -18.57 13.67
C ASP A 260 24.37 -17.51 13.31
N PRO A 261 24.47 -16.40 14.09
CA PRO A 261 25.45 -15.35 13.84
C PRO A 261 26.93 -15.81 13.94
N ASN A 262 27.19 -16.91 14.62
CA ASN A 262 28.56 -17.44 14.85
C ASN A 262 28.98 -18.43 13.75
N ASP A 263 28.05 -18.95 12.96
CA ASP A 263 28.35 -19.84 11.85
C ASP A 263 28.24 -19.06 10.50
N PRO A 264 29.39 -18.82 9.82
CA PRO A 264 29.40 -18.14 8.53
C PRO A 264 28.69 -18.90 7.41
N ASN A 265 28.40 -20.18 7.59
CA ASN A 265 27.69 -21.02 6.62
C ASN A 265 26.20 -21.21 6.97
N SER A 266 25.74 -20.67 8.11
CA SER A 266 24.33 -20.81 8.47
C SER A 266 23.43 -20.06 7.49
N PRO A 267 22.22 -20.57 7.18
CA PRO A 267 21.31 -19.96 6.23
C PRO A 267 20.82 -18.58 6.72
N ILE A 268 20.41 -17.75 5.78
CA ILE A 268 19.78 -16.46 6.08
C ILE A 268 18.37 -16.70 6.59
N ARG A 269 18.01 -16.06 7.71
CA ARG A 269 16.69 -16.19 8.37
C ARG A 269 15.53 -15.75 7.47
N ASN A 270 15.70 -14.63 6.75
CA ASN A 270 14.74 -14.10 5.79
C ASN A 270 15.47 -13.87 4.47
N PRO A 271 15.63 -14.90 3.64
CA PRO A 271 16.35 -14.77 2.37
C PRO A 271 15.61 -13.89 1.37
N LEU A 272 16.33 -13.33 0.40
CA LEU A 272 15.72 -12.67 -0.74
C LEU A 272 15.04 -13.73 -1.63
N VAL A 273 13.75 -13.56 -1.87
CA VAL A 273 12.95 -14.48 -2.69
C VAL A 273 12.43 -13.75 -3.91
N TYR A 274 12.74 -14.28 -5.09
CA TYR A 274 12.20 -13.81 -6.36
C TYR A 274 11.19 -14.79 -6.92
N TYR A 275 10.05 -14.29 -7.33
CA TYR A 275 9.01 -15.06 -8.00
C TYR A 275 9.08 -14.79 -9.50
N ILE A 276 9.35 -15.84 -10.29
CA ILE A 276 9.34 -15.75 -11.74
C ILE A 276 7.90 -15.96 -12.23
N ASP A 277 7.38 -15.02 -13.01
CA ASP A 277 6.03 -15.12 -13.56
C ASP A 277 5.92 -16.40 -14.43
N ARG A 278 4.90 -17.20 -14.11
CA ARG A 278 4.64 -18.46 -14.83
C ARG A 278 4.22 -18.26 -16.29
N GLY A 279 3.82 -17.06 -16.67
CA GLY A 279 3.50 -16.68 -18.05
C GLY A 279 4.71 -16.43 -18.93
N ILE A 280 5.94 -16.34 -18.37
CA ILE A 280 7.16 -16.17 -19.16
C ILE A 280 7.41 -17.46 -19.95
N PRO A 281 7.51 -17.39 -21.31
CA PRO A 281 7.76 -18.58 -22.14
C PRO A 281 9.20 -19.07 -22.02
N GLU A 282 9.42 -20.35 -22.39
CA GLU A 282 10.78 -20.87 -22.65
C GLU A 282 11.30 -20.34 -24.00
N PRO A 283 12.62 -20.08 -24.15
CA PRO A 283 13.69 -20.28 -23.16
C PRO A 283 13.92 -19.09 -22.21
N ILE A 284 13.11 -18.03 -22.31
CA ILE A 284 13.29 -16.81 -21.52
C ILE A 284 13.16 -17.09 -20.01
N ARG A 285 12.21 -17.93 -19.60
CA ARG A 285 12.05 -18.34 -18.20
C ARG A 285 13.32 -18.98 -17.64
N THR A 286 13.92 -19.90 -18.39
CA THR A 286 15.17 -20.55 -17.98
C THR A 286 16.31 -19.55 -17.87
N ALA A 287 16.48 -18.64 -18.83
CA ALA A 287 17.50 -17.60 -18.79
C ALA A 287 17.29 -16.64 -17.60
N THR A 288 16.04 -16.22 -17.34
CA THR A 288 15.69 -15.39 -16.18
C THR A 288 16.05 -16.08 -14.87
N ARG A 289 15.69 -17.38 -14.72
CA ARG A 289 16.03 -18.17 -13.53
C ARG A 289 17.54 -18.23 -13.32
N GLN A 290 18.31 -18.52 -14.36
CA GLN A 290 19.77 -18.59 -14.30
C GLN A 290 20.37 -17.23 -13.89
N GLY A 291 19.95 -16.13 -14.54
CA GLY A 291 20.46 -14.80 -14.25
C GLY A 291 20.19 -14.34 -12.82
N VAL A 292 18.97 -14.60 -12.30
CA VAL A 292 18.63 -14.28 -10.90
C VAL A 292 19.43 -15.16 -9.92
N SER A 293 19.66 -16.43 -10.25
CA SER A 293 20.40 -17.36 -9.39
C SER A 293 21.89 -17.00 -9.23
N TRP A 294 22.49 -16.24 -10.15
CA TRP A 294 23.87 -15.78 -10.00
C TRP A 294 24.10 -14.96 -8.74
N TRP A 295 23.08 -14.22 -8.26
CA TRP A 295 23.18 -13.48 -7.02
C TRP A 295 23.33 -14.36 -5.77
N THR A 296 22.99 -15.64 -5.84
CA THR A 296 23.19 -16.61 -4.75
C THR A 296 24.69 -16.84 -4.47
N GLU A 297 25.55 -16.64 -5.48
CA GLU A 297 27.00 -16.75 -5.32
C GLU A 297 27.61 -15.48 -4.67
N ALA A 298 26.89 -14.35 -4.78
CA ALA A 298 27.34 -13.06 -4.26
C ALA A 298 26.91 -12.82 -2.80
N PHE A 299 25.87 -13.49 -2.31
CA PHE A 299 25.29 -13.36 -0.97
C PHE A 299 25.38 -14.66 -0.16
#